data_7c8188fc39b9b512285b2a4b8913d0b8
#
_entry.id   7c8188fc39b9b512285b2a4b8913d0b8
#
_cell.length_a   1.000
_cell.length_b   1.000
_cell.length_c   1.000
_cell.angle_alpha   90.00
_cell.angle_beta   90.00
_cell.angle_gamma   90.00
#
_symmetry.space_group_name_H-M   'P 1'
#
loop_
_entity.id
_entity.type
_entity.pdbx_description
1 polymer ?
#
loop_
_entity_poly.entity_id
_entity_poly.type
_entity_poly.pdbx_seq_one_letter_code
_entity_poly.pdbx_strand_id
1 'polypeptide(L)'
;MKKLLLLLLCVPFIGFGQINGSIGSLIVSPIYPTETDTVYIYAELMFSSSDCDCFTKIDYLSANYITASTQHCLGMLPTTCNTTDTFKLNPLPAGAYTFDLTLSSGFGGPPCSPGIIPDDYDTITFNVSAFVGIEDYSNNKELVKRIDIFGREIKGKKNELLFYIYNDGTVEKRIILE
;
A
#
# COMPACT_ATOMS: atom_id res chain seq x y z
N MET A 1 10.99 7.41 -61.61
CA MET A 1 10.05 6.43 -61.04
C MET A 1 10.75 5.34 -60.18
N LYS A 2 11.88 4.75 -60.62
CA LYS A 2 12.58 3.71 -59.81
C LYS A 2 13.07 4.18 -58.44
N LYS A 3 13.47 5.45 -58.29
CA LYS A 3 13.93 6.00 -57.00
C LYS A 3 12.78 6.23 -55.99
N LEU A 4 11.57 6.50 -56.46
CA LEU A 4 10.38 6.67 -55.61
C LEU A 4 9.90 5.32 -55.04
N LEU A 5 10.05 4.25 -55.80
CA LEU A 5 9.70 2.90 -55.35
C LEU A 5 10.62 2.41 -54.23
N LEU A 6 11.91 2.79 -54.28
CA LEU A 6 12.87 2.42 -53.21
C LEU A 6 12.58 3.13 -51.91
N LEU A 7 12.10 4.37 -51.94
CA LEU A 7 11.69 5.13 -50.77
C LEU A 7 10.43 4.54 -50.11
N LEU A 8 9.50 4.03 -50.93
CA LEU A 8 8.28 3.38 -50.43
C LEU A 8 8.55 2.02 -49.77
N LEU A 9 9.63 1.32 -50.16
CA LEU A 9 10.03 0.04 -49.55
C LEU A 9 10.72 0.21 -48.18
N CYS A 10 11.23 1.41 -47.87
CA CYS A 10 11.88 1.69 -46.58
C CYS A 10 10.90 2.11 -45.47
N VAL A 11 9.68 2.47 -45.84
CA VAL A 11 8.65 2.92 -44.85
C VAL A 11 8.13 1.81 -43.92
N PRO A 12 8.07 0.51 -44.30
CA PRO A 12 7.56 -0.51 -43.37
C PRO A 12 8.54 -0.99 -42.29
N PHE A 13 9.77 -0.49 -42.27
CA PHE A 13 10.74 -0.87 -41.23
C PHE A 13 10.77 0.02 -40.00
N ILE A 14 9.86 0.97 -39.88
CA ILE A 14 9.59 1.59 -38.56
C ILE A 14 8.73 0.59 -37.80
N GLY A 15 9.37 -0.42 -37.22
CA GLY A 15 8.74 -1.33 -36.29
C GLY A 15 8.27 -0.49 -35.12
N PHE A 16 6.96 -0.29 -34.99
CA PHE A 16 6.37 0.11 -33.72
C PHE A 16 6.77 -0.99 -32.74
N GLY A 17 7.49 -0.63 -31.67
CA GLY A 17 7.77 -1.57 -30.61
C GLY A 17 6.41 -2.15 -30.15
N GLN A 18 6.28 -3.47 -30.26
CA GLN A 18 5.04 -4.12 -29.80
C GLN A 18 5.03 -4.03 -28.29
N ILE A 19 4.08 -3.30 -27.75
CA ILE A 19 3.76 -3.31 -26.32
C ILE A 19 3.07 -4.63 -26.06
N ASN A 20 3.71 -5.50 -25.27
CA ASN A 20 3.19 -6.85 -25.00
C ASN A 20 2.45 -6.90 -23.66
N GLY A 21 2.72 -5.96 -22.75
CA GLY A 21 2.13 -5.86 -21.45
C GLY A 21 1.61 -4.46 -21.13
N SER A 22 0.63 -4.38 -20.23
CA SER A 22 0.13 -3.12 -19.69
C SER A 22 -0.18 -3.25 -18.20
N ILE A 23 -0.02 -2.15 -17.48
CA ILE A 23 -0.42 -2.01 -16.08
C ILE A 23 -1.87 -1.53 -16.08
N GLY A 24 -2.78 -2.36 -15.59
CA GLY A 24 -4.20 -2.04 -15.50
C GLY A 24 -4.52 -1.15 -14.31
N SER A 25 -3.91 -1.44 -13.16
CA SER A 25 -4.08 -0.64 -11.94
C SER A 25 -2.96 -0.88 -10.94
N LEU A 26 -2.71 0.12 -10.09
CA LEU A 26 -1.89 0.01 -8.87
C LEU A 26 -2.80 0.24 -7.65
N ILE A 27 -2.76 -0.67 -6.68
CA ILE A 27 -3.61 -0.63 -5.50
C ILE A 27 -2.75 -0.72 -4.24
N VAL A 28 -2.94 0.22 -3.32
CA VAL A 28 -2.24 0.26 -2.01
C VAL A 28 -3.10 -0.41 -0.94
N SER A 29 -2.50 -1.26 -0.13
CA SER A 29 -3.18 -1.90 1.00
C SER A 29 -2.26 -1.91 2.25
N PRO A 30 -2.74 -1.50 3.42
CA PRO A 30 -4.07 -0.92 3.67
C PRO A 30 -4.25 0.44 2.97
N ILE A 31 -5.50 0.85 2.73
CA ILE A 31 -5.81 2.13 2.03
C ILE A 31 -5.29 3.34 2.81
N TYR A 32 -5.26 3.25 4.13
CA TYR A 32 -4.75 4.28 5.05
C TYR A 32 -3.67 3.66 5.94
N PRO A 33 -2.46 3.46 5.42
CA PRO A 33 -1.37 2.86 6.20
C PRO A 33 -0.88 3.79 7.30
N THR A 34 -0.49 3.19 8.42
CA THR A 34 0.24 3.84 9.50
C THR A 34 1.71 3.44 9.49
N GLU A 35 2.55 4.15 10.22
CA GLU A 35 3.99 3.86 10.31
C GLU A 35 4.33 2.48 10.92
N THR A 36 3.34 1.78 11.48
CA THR A 36 3.49 0.42 12.00
C THR A 36 3.03 -0.66 11.02
N ASP A 37 2.37 -0.26 9.93
CA ASP A 37 1.81 -1.20 8.96
C ASP A 37 2.81 -1.61 7.89
N THR A 38 2.76 -2.86 7.50
CA THR A 38 3.37 -3.31 6.24
C THR A 38 2.47 -2.88 5.09
N VAL A 39 3.04 -2.16 4.13
CA VAL A 39 2.30 -1.68 2.95
C VAL A 39 2.50 -2.66 1.80
N TYR A 40 1.41 -3.05 1.17
CA TYR A 40 1.41 -3.86 -0.04
C TYR A 40 0.95 -3.02 -1.22
N ILE A 41 1.67 -3.10 -2.34
CA ILE A 41 1.25 -2.54 -3.62
C ILE A 41 0.92 -3.71 -4.53
N TYR A 42 -0.33 -3.77 -4.99
CA TYR A 42 -0.79 -4.75 -5.97
C TYR A 42 -0.81 -4.09 -7.35
N ALA A 43 -0.09 -4.67 -8.29
CA ALA A 43 -0.08 -4.26 -9.69
C ALA A 43 -0.86 -5.28 -10.50
N GLU A 44 -2.00 -4.88 -11.04
CA GLU A 44 -2.78 -5.70 -11.96
C GLU A 44 -2.19 -5.54 -13.36
N LEU A 45 -1.72 -6.63 -13.92
CA LEU A 45 -1.00 -6.66 -15.20
C LEU A 45 -1.78 -7.47 -16.23
N MET A 46 -1.75 -7.00 -17.47
CA MET A 46 -2.37 -7.67 -18.61
C MET A 46 -1.37 -7.78 -19.75
N PHE A 47 -1.27 -8.98 -20.30
CA PHE A 47 -0.37 -9.27 -21.43
C PHE A 47 -1.17 -9.81 -22.61
N SER A 48 -0.67 -9.53 -23.82
CA SER A 48 -1.26 -9.97 -25.08
C SER A 48 -0.80 -11.37 -25.52
N SER A 49 -0.09 -12.09 -24.65
CA SER A 49 0.46 -13.42 -24.92
C SER A 49 0.13 -14.37 -23.77
N SER A 50 0.11 -15.68 -24.05
CA SER A 50 -0.07 -16.73 -23.03
C SER A 50 1.10 -16.75 -22.06
N ASP A 51 0.87 -17.40 -20.92
CA ASP A 51 1.86 -17.61 -19.88
C ASP A 51 2.56 -16.29 -19.51
N CYS A 52 2.28 -15.71 -18.40
CA CYS A 52 2.88 -14.46 -17.97
C CYS A 52 3.56 -14.63 -16.61
N ASP A 53 4.47 -15.60 -16.55
CA ASP A 53 5.21 -15.87 -15.32
C ASP A 53 6.16 -14.72 -14.99
N CYS A 54 6.10 -14.27 -13.75
CA CYS A 54 7.04 -13.27 -13.25
C CYS A 54 8.42 -13.89 -13.15
N PHE A 55 9.39 -13.31 -13.86
CA PHE A 55 10.79 -13.75 -13.83
C PHE A 55 11.58 -13.03 -12.73
N THR A 56 11.49 -11.70 -12.68
CA THR A 56 12.15 -10.88 -11.65
C THR A 56 11.23 -9.76 -11.20
N LYS A 57 11.35 -9.43 -9.91
CA LYS A 57 10.64 -8.31 -9.30
C LYS A 57 11.55 -7.68 -8.26
N ILE A 58 11.82 -6.40 -8.41
CA ILE A 58 12.68 -5.62 -7.52
C ILE A 58 12.03 -4.29 -7.20
N ASP A 59 12.25 -3.81 -5.98
CA ASP A 59 11.88 -2.46 -5.57
C ASP A 59 13.05 -1.82 -4.79
N TYR A 60 13.14 -0.52 -4.88
CA TYR A 60 14.15 0.28 -4.22
C TYR A 60 13.54 1.56 -3.64
N LEU A 61 13.72 1.77 -2.34
CA LEU A 61 13.26 2.96 -1.62
C LEU A 61 14.38 3.98 -1.50
N SER A 62 14.14 5.21 -1.97
CA SER A 62 15.01 6.35 -1.78
C SER A 62 14.22 7.52 -1.18
N ALA A 63 14.40 7.77 0.11
CA ALA A 63 13.58 8.71 0.87
C ALA A 63 12.07 8.37 0.75
N ASN A 64 11.28 9.25 0.13
CA ASN A 64 9.84 9.04 -0.06
C ASN A 64 9.48 8.57 -1.48
N TYR A 65 10.47 8.14 -2.26
CA TYR A 65 10.30 7.73 -3.63
C TYR A 65 10.70 6.26 -3.79
N ILE A 66 9.79 5.45 -4.28
CA ILE A 66 9.96 4.01 -4.45
C ILE A 66 9.94 3.71 -5.93
N THR A 67 11.05 3.25 -6.48
CA THR A 67 11.12 2.75 -7.84
C THR A 67 11.05 1.23 -7.83
N ALA A 68 10.17 0.68 -8.62
CA ALA A 68 10.00 -0.75 -8.78
C ALA A 68 10.05 -1.16 -10.24
N SER A 69 10.51 -2.36 -10.49
CA SER A 69 10.44 -2.97 -11.80
C SER A 69 10.02 -4.43 -11.71
N THR A 70 9.22 -4.85 -12.66
CA THR A 70 8.85 -6.26 -12.83
C THR A 70 9.08 -6.70 -14.25
N GLN A 71 9.57 -7.92 -14.42
CA GLN A 71 9.81 -8.56 -15.70
C GLN A 71 9.06 -9.87 -15.79
N HIS A 72 8.31 -10.03 -16.86
CA HIS A 72 7.54 -11.25 -17.14
C HIS A 72 8.04 -11.98 -18.35
N CYS A 73 8.01 -13.32 -18.29
CA CYS A 73 8.32 -14.19 -19.41
C CYS A 73 7.01 -14.70 -20.03
N LEU A 74 6.79 -14.35 -21.29
CA LEU A 74 5.55 -14.61 -22.00
C LEU A 74 5.65 -15.86 -22.89
N GLY A 75 4.59 -16.64 -22.97
CA GLY A 75 4.42 -17.69 -23.94
C GLY A 75 4.25 -17.14 -25.35
N MET A 76 4.21 -18.03 -26.33
CA MET A 76 4.16 -17.65 -27.75
C MET A 76 2.74 -17.72 -28.36
N LEU A 77 1.73 -18.09 -27.58
CA LEU A 77 0.36 -18.16 -28.08
C LEU A 77 -0.32 -16.79 -27.97
N PRO A 78 -1.02 -16.32 -29.01
CA PRO A 78 -1.71 -15.04 -29.02
C PRO A 78 -3.03 -15.14 -28.21
N THR A 79 -2.93 -15.08 -26.89
CA THR A 79 -4.05 -15.07 -25.96
C THR A 79 -3.73 -14.14 -24.80
N THR A 80 -4.74 -13.59 -24.16
CA THR A 80 -4.52 -12.69 -23.01
C THR A 80 -4.12 -13.48 -21.77
N CYS A 81 -3.15 -12.97 -21.04
CA CYS A 81 -2.77 -13.42 -19.70
C CYS A 81 -2.87 -12.26 -18.72
N ASN A 82 -3.58 -12.48 -17.61
CA ASN A 82 -3.71 -11.49 -16.53
C ASN A 82 -3.05 -12.05 -15.28
N THR A 83 -2.29 -11.22 -14.59
CA THR A 83 -1.64 -11.57 -13.33
C THR A 83 -1.60 -10.37 -12.39
N THR A 84 -1.33 -10.62 -11.12
CA THR A 84 -1.17 -9.58 -10.11
C THR A 84 0.18 -9.72 -9.43
N ASP A 85 1.01 -8.72 -9.57
CA ASP A 85 2.26 -8.62 -8.85
C ASP A 85 2.05 -7.92 -7.51
N THR A 86 2.70 -8.42 -6.47
CA THR A 86 2.65 -7.84 -5.13
C THR A 86 4.03 -7.38 -4.70
N PHE A 87 4.14 -6.10 -4.38
CA PHE A 87 5.32 -5.50 -3.76
C PHE A 87 5.05 -5.30 -2.28
N LYS A 88 5.96 -5.81 -1.44
CA LYS A 88 5.84 -5.72 0.02
C LYS A 88 6.83 -4.71 0.55
N LEU A 89 6.35 -3.59 1.03
CA LEU A 89 7.14 -2.54 1.66
C LEU A 89 7.09 -2.74 3.18
N ASN A 90 8.26 -2.74 3.82
CA ASN A 90 8.33 -2.73 5.28
C ASN A 90 7.68 -1.45 5.83
N PRO A 91 7.33 -1.39 7.14
CA PRO A 91 6.80 -0.20 7.76
C PRO A 91 7.61 1.05 7.39
N LEU A 92 6.90 2.07 6.92
CA LEU A 92 7.47 3.32 6.42
C LEU A 92 7.20 4.45 7.42
N PRO A 93 8.12 5.39 7.63
CA PRO A 93 7.85 6.60 8.42
C PRO A 93 6.62 7.35 7.91
N ALA A 94 5.97 8.11 8.80
CA ALA A 94 4.85 8.96 8.40
C ALA A 94 5.27 9.96 7.32
N GLY A 95 4.49 10.08 6.26
CA GLY A 95 4.81 10.95 5.12
C GLY A 95 4.05 10.58 3.86
N ALA A 96 4.24 11.38 2.81
CA ALA A 96 3.71 11.13 1.48
C ALA A 96 4.75 10.35 0.66
N TYR A 97 4.30 9.29 -0.01
CA TYR A 97 5.15 8.41 -0.83
C TYR A 97 4.66 8.36 -2.26
N THR A 98 5.61 8.20 -3.18
CA THR A 98 5.37 7.93 -4.59
C THR A 98 5.97 6.57 -4.92
N PHE A 99 5.19 5.71 -5.56
CA PHE A 99 5.61 4.41 -6.06
C PHE A 99 5.50 4.41 -7.58
N ASP A 100 6.63 4.21 -8.26
CA ASP A 100 6.74 4.10 -9.72
C ASP A 100 7.06 2.68 -10.10
N LEU A 101 6.24 2.10 -10.97
CA LEU A 101 6.42 0.77 -11.51
C LEU A 101 6.78 0.81 -12.98
N THR A 102 7.84 0.09 -13.35
CA THR A 102 8.21 -0.18 -14.73
C THR A 102 7.94 -1.65 -15.06
N LEU A 103 7.15 -1.89 -16.09
CA LEU A 103 6.83 -3.22 -16.59
C LEU A 103 7.67 -3.54 -17.83
N SER A 104 8.28 -4.72 -17.85
CA SER A 104 9.01 -5.25 -19.01
C SER A 104 8.60 -6.70 -19.25
N SER A 105 8.59 -7.11 -20.50
CA SER A 105 8.35 -8.51 -20.86
C SER A 105 9.38 -9.04 -21.85
N GLY A 106 9.52 -10.35 -21.88
CA GLY A 106 10.31 -11.08 -22.87
C GLY A 106 9.60 -12.37 -23.27
N PHE A 107 9.99 -12.99 -24.36
CA PHE A 107 9.39 -14.23 -24.85
C PHE A 107 10.22 -15.45 -24.48
N GLY A 108 9.51 -16.56 -24.23
CA GLY A 108 10.11 -17.84 -23.89
C GLY A 108 10.11 -18.14 -22.40
N GLY A 109 10.52 -19.36 -22.04
CA GLY A 109 10.64 -19.75 -20.62
C GLY A 109 11.76 -18.99 -19.91
N PRO A 110 11.66 -18.85 -18.55
CA PRO A 110 12.71 -18.22 -17.75
C PRO A 110 14.08 -18.93 -17.89
N PRO A 111 15.21 -18.17 -17.99
CA PRO A 111 15.28 -16.73 -18.08
C PRO A 111 14.96 -16.24 -19.49
N CYS A 112 14.06 -15.27 -19.61
CA CYS A 112 13.77 -14.58 -20.86
C CYS A 112 14.52 -13.24 -20.93
N SER A 113 14.85 -12.79 -22.13
CA SER A 113 15.43 -11.45 -22.30
C SER A 113 14.32 -10.41 -22.48
N PRO A 114 14.31 -9.33 -21.69
CA PRO A 114 13.33 -8.27 -21.86
C PRO A 114 13.54 -7.54 -23.19
N GLY A 115 12.49 -6.87 -23.66
CA GLY A 115 12.58 -5.91 -24.74
C GLY A 115 13.53 -4.75 -24.39
N ILE A 116 14.00 -4.05 -25.41
CA ILE A 116 14.91 -2.89 -25.24
C ILE A 116 14.15 -1.72 -24.57
N ILE A 117 12.84 -1.65 -24.77
CA ILE A 117 11.97 -0.60 -24.26
C ILE A 117 11.01 -1.28 -23.26
N PRO A 118 10.78 -0.69 -22.09
CA PRO A 118 9.73 -1.17 -21.19
C PRO A 118 8.36 -1.20 -21.88
N ASP A 119 7.52 -2.16 -21.50
CA ASP A 119 6.17 -2.29 -22.05
C ASP A 119 5.26 -1.17 -21.57
N ASP A 120 5.35 -0.87 -20.27
CA ASP A 120 4.51 0.14 -19.64
C ASP A 120 5.14 0.68 -18.35
N TYR A 121 4.61 1.81 -17.85
CA TYR A 121 4.96 2.35 -16.54
C TYR A 121 3.74 3.06 -15.95
N ASP A 122 3.61 2.97 -14.64
CA ASP A 122 2.54 3.63 -13.90
C ASP A 122 3.02 4.08 -12.52
N THR A 123 2.33 5.06 -11.96
CA THR A 123 2.70 5.72 -10.70
C THR A 123 1.49 5.83 -9.78
N ILE A 124 1.68 5.48 -8.50
CA ILE A 124 0.69 5.74 -7.47
C ILE A 124 1.30 6.50 -6.29
N THR A 125 0.52 7.40 -5.70
CA THR A 125 0.89 8.13 -4.48
C THR A 125 0.02 7.70 -3.32
N PHE A 126 0.61 7.60 -2.12
CA PHE A 126 -0.11 7.29 -0.89
C PHE A 126 0.50 8.01 0.31
N ASN A 127 -0.27 8.13 1.39
CA ASN A 127 0.17 8.76 2.63
C ASN A 127 0.23 7.73 3.75
N VAL A 128 1.34 7.69 4.46
CA VAL A 128 1.51 6.94 5.70
C VAL A 128 1.28 7.90 6.86
N SER A 129 0.33 7.57 7.73
CA SER A 129 0.00 8.37 8.90
C SER A 129 0.87 8.00 10.09
N ALA A 130 1.19 8.96 10.95
CA ALA A 130 1.77 8.65 12.24
C ALA A 130 0.81 7.74 13.03
N PHE A 131 1.36 6.74 13.69
CA PHE A 131 0.58 5.95 14.64
C PHE A 131 0.24 6.83 15.85
N VAL A 132 -0.99 7.31 15.92
CA VAL A 132 -1.51 7.97 17.11
C VAL A 132 -1.97 6.84 18.04
N GLY A 133 -1.07 6.34 18.88
CA GLY A 133 -1.44 5.52 20.00
C GLY A 133 -2.45 6.31 20.85
N ILE A 134 -3.50 5.67 21.35
CA ILE A 134 -4.25 6.23 22.46
C ILE A 134 -3.22 6.28 23.60
N GLU A 135 -2.65 7.46 23.84
CA GLU A 135 -1.93 7.68 25.08
C GLU A 135 -2.96 7.41 26.19
N ASP A 136 -2.70 6.34 26.93
CA ASP A 136 -3.43 6.06 28.14
C ASP A 136 -3.16 7.26 29.06
N TYR A 137 -4.11 8.18 29.11
CA TYR A 137 -4.04 9.42 29.91
C TYR A 137 -4.16 9.05 31.39
N SER A 138 -3.29 8.10 31.82
CA SER A 138 -3.26 7.57 33.18
C SER A 138 -2.41 8.40 34.14
N ASN A 139 -1.93 9.55 33.73
CA ASN A 139 -1.09 10.38 34.59
C ASN A 139 -1.89 11.56 35.16
N ASN A 140 -2.19 11.44 36.42
CA ASN A 140 -2.83 12.39 37.34
C ASN A 140 -4.37 12.33 37.40
N LYS A 141 -4.89 11.12 37.53
CA LYS A 141 -6.30 10.92 37.88
C LYS A 141 -6.51 11.33 39.33
N GLU A 142 -6.90 12.58 39.57
CA GLU A 142 -7.18 13.12 40.91
C GLU A 142 -8.66 13.02 41.20
N LEU A 143 -8.98 12.55 42.42
CA LEU A 143 -10.35 12.46 42.90
C LEU A 143 -10.89 13.86 43.19
N VAL A 144 -11.89 14.30 42.42
CA VAL A 144 -12.53 15.61 42.60
C VAL A 144 -13.57 15.55 43.69
N LYS A 145 -14.48 14.55 43.66
CA LYS A 145 -15.55 14.41 44.67
C LYS A 145 -16.08 12.98 44.74
N ARG A 146 -16.75 12.68 45.89
CA ARG A 146 -17.50 11.44 46.08
C ARG A 146 -18.97 11.77 46.30
N ILE A 147 -19.85 11.11 45.58
CA ILE A 147 -21.30 11.32 45.71
C ILE A 147 -22.02 9.99 45.98
N ASP A 148 -23.16 10.08 46.67
CA ASP A 148 -24.06 8.95 46.83
C ASP A 148 -24.97 8.76 45.59
N ILE A 149 -25.88 7.76 45.67
CA ILE A 149 -26.84 7.47 44.59
C ILE A 149 -27.83 8.61 44.33
N PHE A 150 -27.95 9.57 45.24
CA PHE A 150 -28.81 10.74 45.12
C PHE A 150 -28.05 11.99 44.65
N GLY A 151 -26.73 11.85 44.31
CA GLY A 151 -25.87 12.94 43.87
C GLY A 151 -25.35 13.85 45.00
N ARG A 152 -25.56 13.50 46.26
CA ARG A 152 -25.10 14.30 47.43
C ARG A 152 -23.64 13.99 47.72
N GLU A 153 -22.84 15.02 47.95
CA GLU A 153 -21.43 14.85 48.29
C GLU A 153 -21.26 14.30 49.70
N ILE A 154 -20.46 13.23 49.83
CA ILE A 154 -20.25 12.58 51.14
C ILE A 154 -18.77 12.22 51.35
N LYS A 155 -18.33 12.26 52.63
CA LYS A 155 -16.94 11.95 53.00
C LYS A 155 -16.60 10.44 53.03
N GLY A 156 -17.59 9.60 52.75
CA GLY A 156 -17.46 8.15 52.74
C GLY A 156 -18.24 7.50 53.92
N LYS A 157 -19.08 6.54 53.57
CA LYS A 157 -19.74 5.64 54.52
C LYS A 157 -19.46 4.21 54.11
N LYS A 158 -19.28 3.34 55.08
CA LYS A 158 -19.14 1.90 54.88
C LYS A 158 -20.46 1.29 54.40
N ASN A 159 -20.37 0.30 53.53
CA ASN A 159 -21.51 -0.46 53.00
C ASN A 159 -22.52 0.38 52.18
N GLU A 160 -22.12 1.55 51.69
CA GLU A 160 -22.92 2.34 50.76
C GLU A 160 -22.26 2.40 49.38
N LEU A 161 -23.11 2.49 48.38
CA LEU A 161 -22.66 2.65 46.99
C LEU A 161 -22.28 4.10 46.75
N LEU A 162 -21.03 4.31 46.34
CA LEU A 162 -20.44 5.62 46.07
C LEU A 162 -19.95 5.73 44.63
N PHE A 163 -20.08 6.92 44.08
CA PHE A 163 -19.49 7.30 42.84
C PHE A 163 -18.30 8.25 43.07
N TYR A 164 -17.15 7.85 42.60
CA TYR A 164 -15.91 8.63 42.65
C TYR A 164 -15.76 9.35 41.31
N ILE A 165 -15.78 10.68 41.33
CA ILE A 165 -15.67 11.52 40.15
C ILE A 165 -14.24 12.10 40.12
N TYR A 166 -13.56 11.90 39.00
CA TYR A 166 -12.19 12.33 38.82
C TYR A 166 -12.10 13.56 37.90
N ASN A 167 -10.93 14.25 37.92
CA ASN A 167 -10.65 15.46 37.16
C ASN A 167 -10.67 15.22 35.62
N ASP A 168 -10.47 13.98 35.16
CA ASP A 168 -10.54 13.56 33.75
C ASP A 168 -11.98 13.29 33.28
N GLY A 169 -12.99 13.52 34.14
CA GLY A 169 -14.40 13.27 33.85
C GLY A 169 -14.82 11.81 34.04
N THR A 170 -13.90 10.91 34.39
CA THR A 170 -14.25 9.51 34.64
C THR A 170 -15.01 9.36 35.99
N VAL A 171 -15.91 8.39 36.02
CA VAL A 171 -16.71 8.06 37.22
C VAL A 171 -16.52 6.58 37.56
N GLU A 172 -16.05 6.30 38.76
CA GLU A 172 -15.93 4.94 39.28
C GLU A 172 -16.99 4.65 40.32
N LYS A 173 -17.62 3.49 40.20
CA LYS A 173 -18.58 2.97 41.17
C LYS A 173 -17.84 2.09 42.18
N ARG A 174 -17.92 2.42 43.48
CA ARG A 174 -17.26 1.66 44.55
C ARG A 174 -18.18 1.40 45.71
N ILE A 175 -18.02 0.26 46.37
CA ILE A 175 -18.60 -0.09 47.66
C ILE A 175 -17.44 -0.34 48.61
N ILE A 176 -17.39 0.37 49.72
CA ILE A 176 -16.38 0.17 50.77
C ILE A 176 -16.96 -0.87 51.75
N LEU A 177 -16.44 -2.08 51.67
CA LEU A 177 -16.76 -3.16 52.59
C LEU A 177 -15.87 -3.09 53.85
N GLU A 178 -16.34 -3.64 54.96
CA GLU A 178 -15.52 -3.79 56.16
C GLU A 178 -14.39 -4.79 56.00
#